data_8e7d4e6a425bea94d3ec3e47da9c0ed7
#
_entry.id   8e7d4e6a425bea94d3ec3e47da9c0ed7
#
_cell.length_a   1.000
_cell.length_b   1.000
_cell.length_c   1.000
_cell.angle_alpha   90.00
_cell.angle_beta   90.00
_cell.angle_gamma   90.00
#
_symmetry.space_group_name_H-M   'P 1'
#
loop_
_entity.id
_entity.type
_entity.pdbx_description
1 polymer ?
#
loop_
_entity_poly.entity_id
_entity_poly.type
_entity_poly.pdbx_seq_one_letter_code
_entity_poly.pdbx_strand_id
1 'polypeptide(L)'
;MSAPLATALLPLALLAPTASPVSVVEAAFDPATAFVPPTAVSYADDLVPYGAHTRIVTDRSIPGRTVLTMTVSGLAPDHEFPAHLHIGACGADPASSGPHYQDAPDPVQPSTDPAYANERNELRLVLRTAGQGEGTATAAVAWQPRPGEARSLVLHAGTPAGPHAAGDRVACVKLGK
;
A
#
# COMPACT_ATOMS: atom_id res chain seq x y z
N MET A 1 -11.28 -47.76 51.87
CA MET A 1 -11.05 -46.32 51.71
C MET A 1 -10.44 -46.11 50.35
N SER A 2 -11.25 -45.70 49.33
CA SER A 2 -10.78 -45.54 47.96
C SER A 2 -10.65 -44.04 47.71
N ALA A 3 -9.45 -43.56 47.35
CA ALA A 3 -9.20 -42.19 47.02
C ALA A 3 -9.58 -41.91 45.54
N PRO A 4 -10.18 -40.78 45.19
CA PRO A 4 -10.49 -40.45 43.81
C PRO A 4 -9.24 -39.92 43.09
N LEU A 5 -8.96 -40.47 41.89
CA LEU A 5 -8.00 -39.89 40.95
C LEU A 5 -8.57 -38.60 40.36
N ALA A 6 -7.91 -37.50 40.65
CA ALA A 6 -8.23 -36.21 39.99
C ALA A 6 -7.49 -36.15 38.66
N THR A 7 -8.23 -36.18 37.56
CA THR A 7 -7.70 -35.99 36.20
C THR A 7 -7.54 -34.47 35.93
N ALA A 8 -6.32 -34.00 35.92
CA ALA A 8 -5.99 -32.64 35.58
C ALA A 8 -6.07 -32.46 34.05
N LEU A 9 -7.03 -31.69 33.55
CA LEU A 9 -7.12 -31.23 32.16
C LEU A 9 -6.14 -30.07 31.98
N LEU A 10 -5.03 -30.28 31.25
CA LEU A 10 -4.20 -29.17 30.80
C LEU A 10 -4.94 -28.37 29.72
N PRO A 11 -5.01 -27.02 29.82
CA PRO A 11 -5.56 -26.21 28.76
C PRO A 11 -4.63 -26.23 27.53
N LEU A 12 -5.19 -26.65 26.39
CA LEU A 12 -4.53 -26.56 25.09
C LEU A 12 -4.52 -25.09 24.67
N ALA A 13 -3.38 -24.41 24.80
CA ALA A 13 -3.21 -23.05 24.31
C ALA A 13 -3.20 -23.07 22.78
N LEU A 14 -4.27 -22.55 22.14
CA LEU A 14 -4.25 -22.27 20.71
C LEU A 14 -3.26 -21.13 20.45
N LEU A 15 -2.13 -21.44 19.82
CA LEU A 15 -1.26 -20.42 19.24
C LEU A 15 -2.01 -19.79 18.06
N ALA A 16 -2.37 -18.52 18.19
CA ALA A 16 -2.86 -17.72 17.06
C ALA A 16 -1.74 -17.61 16.01
N PRO A 17 -2.05 -17.73 14.70
CA PRO A 17 -1.06 -17.54 13.66
C PRO A 17 -0.53 -16.11 13.73
N THR A 18 0.77 -15.95 13.98
CA THR A 18 1.44 -14.65 13.88
C THR A 18 1.57 -14.28 12.40
N ALA A 19 1.03 -13.12 12.00
CA ALA A 19 1.23 -12.61 10.65
C ALA A 19 2.73 -12.48 10.34
N SER A 20 3.15 -12.86 9.11
CA SER A 20 4.53 -12.68 8.69
C SER A 20 4.91 -11.20 8.79
N PRO A 21 6.08 -10.87 9.36
CA PRO A 21 6.57 -9.51 9.41
C PRO A 21 6.91 -8.94 8.02
N VAL A 22 7.07 -9.81 7.03
CA VAL A 22 7.29 -9.44 5.63
C VAL A 22 6.08 -9.88 4.81
N SER A 23 5.48 -8.95 4.08
CA SER A 23 4.42 -9.21 3.11
C SER A 23 4.87 -8.83 1.71
N VAL A 24 4.42 -9.61 0.72
CA VAL A 24 4.69 -9.38 -0.70
C VAL A 24 3.37 -9.35 -1.45
N VAL A 25 3.19 -8.34 -2.29
CA VAL A 25 2.09 -8.24 -3.25
C VAL A 25 2.71 -8.18 -4.64
N GLU A 26 2.30 -9.08 -5.51
CA GLU A 26 2.65 -9.08 -6.93
C GLU A 26 1.36 -9.08 -7.75
N ALA A 27 1.28 -8.20 -8.74
CA ALA A 27 0.09 -8.07 -9.58
C ALA A 27 0.42 -7.41 -10.92
N ALA A 28 -0.39 -7.74 -11.93
CA ALA A 28 -0.54 -6.91 -13.11
C ALA A 28 -1.59 -5.83 -12.86
N PHE A 29 -1.43 -4.68 -13.51
CA PHE A 29 -2.45 -3.63 -13.49
C PHE A 29 -3.56 -3.96 -14.47
N ASP A 30 -4.80 -3.94 -13.98
CA ASP A 30 -6.02 -4.21 -14.72
C ASP A 30 -6.92 -2.97 -14.74
N PRO A 31 -7.88 -2.85 -15.68
CA PRO A 31 -8.82 -1.74 -15.71
C PRO A 31 -9.71 -1.71 -14.46
N ALA A 32 -10.07 -0.50 -14.05
CA ALA A 32 -10.93 -0.24 -12.89
C ALA A 32 -12.34 -0.85 -13.01
N THR A 33 -12.78 -1.17 -14.23
CA THR A 33 -14.11 -1.71 -14.54
C THR A 33 -14.20 -3.24 -14.42
N ALA A 34 -13.14 -3.93 -13.99
CA ALA A 34 -13.16 -5.38 -13.81
C ALA A 34 -14.28 -5.79 -12.84
N PHE A 35 -15.06 -6.83 -13.21
CA PHE A 35 -16.17 -7.34 -12.39
C PHE A 35 -15.71 -7.83 -11.00
N VAL A 36 -14.54 -8.46 -10.95
CA VAL A 36 -13.85 -8.77 -9.70
C VAL A 36 -12.79 -7.70 -9.52
N PRO A 37 -12.82 -6.90 -8.43
CA PRO A 37 -11.84 -5.85 -8.21
C PRO A 37 -10.42 -6.45 -8.20
N PRO A 38 -9.54 -6.06 -9.14
CA PRO A 38 -8.20 -6.61 -9.24
C PRO A 38 -7.34 -6.21 -8.04
N THR A 39 -6.19 -6.88 -7.88
CA THR A 39 -5.21 -6.53 -6.85
C THR A 39 -4.55 -5.19 -7.16
N ALA A 40 -4.25 -4.94 -8.43
CA ALA A 40 -3.73 -3.65 -8.91
C ALA A 40 -4.66 -3.08 -9.98
N VAL A 41 -5.05 -1.83 -9.81
CA VAL A 41 -5.99 -1.12 -10.68
C VAL A 41 -5.27 0.03 -11.35
N SER A 42 -5.40 0.15 -12.68
CA SER A 42 -5.01 1.34 -13.44
C SER A 42 -6.24 2.22 -13.67
N TYR A 43 -6.06 3.52 -13.42
CA TYR A 43 -7.04 4.57 -13.72
C TYR A 43 -6.63 5.42 -14.93
N ALA A 44 -5.37 5.28 -15.39
CA ALA A 44 -4.75 6.04 -16.47
C ALA A 44 -3.85 5.09 -17.28
N ASP A 45 -4.39 4.50 -18.34
CA ASP A 45 -3.70 3.47 -19.13
C ASP A 45 -2.57 4.02 -20.01
N ASP A 46 -2.52 5.32 -20.22
CA ASP A 46 -1.39 6.02 -20.84
C ASP A 46 -0.17 6.15 -19.91
N LEU A 47 -0.38 6.25 -18.58
CA LEU A 47 0.66 6.33 -17.57
C LEU A 47 0.98 4.96 -16.94
N VAL A 48 -0.06 4.17 -16.69
CA VAL A 48 0.02 2.83 -16.11
C VAL A 48 -0.73 1.86 -17.00
N PRO A 49 -0.11 1.37 -18.10
CA PRO A 49 -0.75 0.49 -19.07
C PRO A 49 -1.30 -0.80 -18.43
N TYR A 50 -2.43 -1.29 -18.97
CA TYR A 50 -2.95 -2.60 -18.56
C TYR A 50 -1.94 -3.70 -18.88
N GLY A 51 -1.74 -4.61 -17.94
CA GLY A 51 -0.73 -5.65 -18.03
C GLY A 51 0.67 -5.22 -17.57
N ALA A 52 0.91 -3.93 -17.27
CA ALA A 52 2.12 -3.51 -16.56
C ALA A 52 2.18 -4.18 -15.18
N HIS A 53 3.36 -4.45 -14.66
CA HIS A 53 3.54 -5.24 -13.45
C HIS A 53 4.06 -4.40 -12.27
N THR A 54 3.66 -4.81 -11.07
CA THR A 54 4.18 -4.28 -9.81
C THR A 54 4.49 -5.40 -8.83
N ARG A 55 5.55 -5.18 -8.04
CA ARG A 55 5.89 -5.97 -6.86
C ARG A 55 6.13 -5.03 -5.70
N ILE A 56 5.37 -5.21 -4.61
CA ILE A 56 5.50 -4.45 -3.38
C ILE A 56 5.94 -5.39 -2.27
N VAL A 57 7.05 -5.05 -1.62
CA VAL A 57 7.54 -5.72 -0.41
C VAL A 57 7.38 -4.77 0.75
N THR A 58 6.64 -5.18 1.78
CA THR A 58 6.53 -4.44 3.03
C THR A 58 7.19 -5.25 4.13
N ASP A 59 8.25 -4.71 4.71
CA ASP A 59 9.01 -5.31 5.81
C ASP A 59 8.73 -4.56 7.12
N ARG A 60 8.22 -5.29 8.11
CA ARG A 60 7.91 -4.86 9.49
C ARG A 60 8.63 -5.74 10.52
N SER A 61 9.72 -6.39 10.12
CA SER A 61 10.49 -7.29 10.99
C SER A 61 11.15 -6.58 12.17
N ILE A 62 11.40 -5.27 12.03
CA ILE A 62 11.92 -4.44 13.10
C ILE A 62 10.74 -3.74 13.79
N PRO A 63 10.53 -3.99 15.11
CA PRO A 63 9.47 -3.30 15.86
C PRO A 63 9.54 -1.78 15.74
N GLY A 64 8.39 -1.15 15.52
CA GLY A 64 8.30 0.31 15.37
C GLY A 64 8.86 0.83 14.04
N ARG A 65 9.10 -0.02 13.03
CA ARG A 65 9.61 0.40 11.72
C ARG A 65 8.85 -0.29 10.60
N THR A 66 8.64 0.42 9.50
CA THR A 66 8.17 -0.13 8.23
C THR A 66 9.12 0.29 7.12
N VAL A 67 9.52 -0.68 6.29
CA VAL A 67 10.21 -0.43 5.02
C VAL A 67 9.31 -0.96 3.90
N LEU A 68 9.02 -0.12 2.91
CA LEU A 68 8.26 -0.51 1.74
C LEU A 68 9.10 -0.27 0.49
N THR A 69 9.25 -1.33 -0.30
CA THR A 69 9.90 -1.29 -1.61
C THR A 69 8.89 -1.63 -2.68
N MET A 70 8.76 -0.77 -3.68
CA MET A 70 7.94 -0.98 -4.86
C MET A 70 8.85 -1.12 -6.09
N THR A 71 8.65 -2.15 -6.87
CA THR A 71 9.27 -2.36 -8.17
C THR A 71 8.16 -2.45 -9.22
N VAL A 72 8.38 -1.81 -10.37
CA VAL A 72 7.43 -1.80 -11.48
C VAL A 72 8.13 -2.10 -12.80
N SER A 73 7.34 -2.53 -13.79
CA SER A 73 7.74 -2.65 -15.19
C SER A 73 6.58 -2.38 -16.11
N GLY A 74 6.86 -1.75 -17.25
CA GLY A 74 5.87 -1.47 -18.30
C GLY A 74 4.99 -0.23 -18.02
N LEU A 75 5.36 0.65 -17.08
CA LEU A 75 4.72 1.95 -16.89
C LEU A 75 5.19 2.95 -17.97
N ALA A 76 4.60 4.14 -18.01
CA ALA A 76 5.12 5.24 -18.83
C ALA A 76 6.62 5.46 -18.55
N PRO A 77 7.48 5.53 -19.58
CA PRO A 77 8.91 5.74 -19.40
C PRO A 77 9.22 7.17 -18.96
N ASP A 78 10.38 7.34 -18.33
CA ASP A 78 10.96 8.62 -17.93
C ASP A 78 9.97 9.52 -17.14
N HIS A 79 9.14 8.87 -16.31
CA HIS A 79 8.08 9.54 -15.55
C HIS A 79 8.30 9.40 -14.04
N GLU A 80 7.80 10.38 -13.29
CA GLU A 80 7.81 10.37 -11.82
C GLU A 80 6.41 10.11 -11.28
N PHE A 81 6.29 9.08 -10.44
CA PHE A 81 5.06 8.71 -9.74
C PHE A 81 5.26 8.86 -8.22
N PRO A 82 4.81 9.94 -7.59
CA PRO A 82 4.64 9.96 -6.15
C PRO A 82 3.66 8.86 -5.72
N ALA A 83 3.98 8.15 -4.63
CA ALA A 83 3.11 7.10 -4.12
C ALA A 83 3.01 7.15 -2.60
N HIS A 84 1.80 6.89 -2.08
CA HIS A 84 1.49 6.99 -0.65
C HIS A 84 0.64 5.81 -0.19
N LEU A 85 0.76 5.45 1.10
CA LEU A 85 -0.23 4.58 1.72
C LEU A 85 -1.57 5.31 1.89
N HIS A 86 -2.67 4.61 1.63
CA HIS A 86 -4.04 5.10 1.78
C HIS A 86 -4.86 4.22 2.71
N ILE A 87 -5.86 4.82 3.39
CA ILE A 87 -6.70 4.11 4.37
C ILE A 87 -7.81 3.28 3.73
N GLY A 88 -8.23 3.60 2.51
CA GLY A 88 -9.26 2.89 1.77
C GLY A 88 -8.70 1.80 0.86
N ALA A 89 -9.55 0.86 0.46
CA ALA A 89 -9.21 -0.13 -0.54
C ALA A 89 -9.32 0.47 -1.96
N CYS A 90 -8.56 -0.12 -2.91
CA CYS A 90 -8.77 0.18 -4.32
C CYS A 90 -10.19 -0.18 -4.77
N GLY A 91 -10.79 0.68 -5.56
CA GLY A 91 -12.12 0.50 -6.15
C GLY A 91 -12.14 0.93 -7.60
N ALA A 92 -13.32 0.92 -8.23
CA ALA A 92 -13.51 1.45 -9.58
C ALA A 92 -13.31 2.97 -9.64
N ASP A 93 -13.70 3.68 -8.58
CA ASP A 93 -13.46 5.10 -8.41
C ASP A 93 -12.10 5.29 -7.72
N PRO A 94 -11.17 6.10 -8.28
CA PRO A 94 -9.90 6.44 -7.62
C PRO A 94 -10.09 6.98 -6.19
N ALA A 95 -11.19 7.70 -5.92
CA ALA A 95 -11.49 8.23 -4.60
C ALA A 95 -11.77 7.15 -3.54
N SER A 96 -12.08 5.93 -3.93
CA SER A 96 -12.34 4.79 -3.01
C SER A 96 -11.17 4.49 -2.07
N SER A 97 -9.93 4.80 -2.49
CA SER A 97 -8.74 4.63 -1.64
C SER A 97 -8.69 5.59 -0.44
N GLY A 98 -9.60 6.57 -0.36
CA GLY A 98 -9.68 7.51 0.75
C GLY A 98 -8.46 8.44 0.85
N PRO A 99 -8.26 9.11 1.99
CA PRO A 99 -7.08 9.95 2.24
C PRO A 99 -5.81 9.14 2.47
N HIS A 100 -4.67 9.83 2.54
CA HIS A 100 -3.40 9.23 2.93
C HIS A 100 -3.50 8.58 4.32
N TYR A 101 -2.82 7.46 4.50
CA TYR A 101 -2.60 6.92 5.83
C TYR A 101 -1.59 7.79 6.57
N GLN A 102 -1.94 8.19 7.77
CA GLN A 102 -1.10 8.97 8.68
C GLN A 102 -0.91 8.21 10.01
N ASP A 103 0.31 8.18 10.54
CA ASP A 103 0.59 7.58 11.84
C ASP A 103 -0.13 8.35 12.96
N ALA A 104 -0.02 9.68 12.97
CA ALA A 104 -0.87 10.56 13.75
C ALA A 104 -1.92 11.19 12.80
N PRO A 105 -3.20 10.78 12.87
CA PRO A 105 -4.22 11.28 11.95
C PRO A 105 -4.49 12.77 12.17
N ASP A 106 -4.53 13.54 11.08
CA ASP A 106 -5.06 14.90 11.11
C ASP A 106 -6.59 14.85 11.32
N PRO A 107 -7.13 15.58 12.30
CA PRO A 107 -8.58 15.66 12.51
C PRO A 107 -9.33 16.32 11.34
N VAL A 108 -8.61 17.03 10.44
CA VAL A 108 -9.18 17.68 9.26
C VAL A 108 -8.69 16.97 7.99
N GLN A 109 -9.63 16.45 7.20
CA GLN A 109 -9.31 15.74 5.95
C GLN A 109 -10.00 16.40 4.73
N PRO A 110 -9.31 16.42 3.57
CA PRO A 110 -7.93 15.98 3.32
C PRO A 110 -6.92 16.85 4.07
N SER A 111 -5.88 16.19 4.61
CA SER A 111 -4.86 16.88 5.40
C SER A 111 -3.98 17.77 4.53
N THR A 112 -3.89 19.05 4.90
CA THR A 112 -2.99 20.04 4.29
C THR A 112 -2.05 20.68 5.31
N ASP A 113 -2.24 20.41 6.60
CA ASP A 113 -1.41 20.92 7.67
C ASP A 113 -0.03 20.24 7.64
N PRO A 114 1.09 20.98 7.48
CA PRO A 114 2.43 20.41 7.49
C PRO A 114 2.81 19.67 8.78
N ALA A 115 2.09 19.90 9.88
CA ALA A 115 2.26 19.15 11.11
C ALA A 115 1.87 17.66 10.91
N TYR A 116 0.92 17.38 10.04
CA TYR A 116 0.43 16.04 9.73
C TYR A 116 0.85 15.56 8.35
N ALA A 117 0.75 16.41 7.32
CA ALA A 117 1.06 16.08 5.92
C ALA A 117 2.57 16.16 5.65
N ASN A 118 3.35 15.24 6.23
CA ASN A 118 4.80 15.21 6.10
C ASN A 118 5.35 13.78 6.07
N GLU A 119 6.61 13.60 5.60
CA GLU A 119 7.26 12.30 5.41
C GLU A 119 7.58 11.53 6.70
N ARG A 120 7.49 12.14 7.87
CA ARG A 120 7.60 11.43 9.16
C ARG A 120 6.29 10.77 9.55
N ASN A 121 5.18 11.36 9.14
CA ASN A 121 3.83 10.94 9.47
C ASN A 121 3.14 10.14 8.35
N GLU A 122 3.62 10.27 7.11
CA GLU A 122 3.14 9.55 5.94
C GLU A 122 4.28 8.74 5.30
N LEU A 123 4.02 7.53 4.85
CA LEU A 123 4.98 6.79 4.02
C LEU A 123 4.85 7.29 2.58
N ARG A 124 5.90 7.94 2.12
CA ARG A 124 5.98 8.57 0.79
C ARG A 124 7.09 7.94 -0.03
N LEU A 125 6.75 7.47 -1.23
CA LEU A 125 7.71 7.04 -2.25
C LEU A 125 7.71 8.05 -3.39
N VAL A 126 8.85 8.13 -4.06
CA VAL A 126 8.97 8.78 -5.36
C VAL A 126 9.55 7.74 -6.31
N LEU A 127 8.66 7.12 -7.08
CA LEU A 127 9.04 6.12 -8.08
C LEU A 127 9.39 6.86 -9.37
N ARG A 128 10.59 6.59 -9.92
CA ARG A 128 11.02 7.08 -11.22
C ARG A 128 11.20 5.90 -12.16
N THR A 129 10.58 5.98 -13.32
CA THR A 129 10.73 4.97 -14.37
C THR A 129 11.81 5.37 -15.36
N ALA A 130 12.57 4.38 -15.85
CA ALA A 130 13.53 4.52 -16.93
C ALA A 130 12.87 4.25 -18.30
N GLY A 131 13.67 4.26 -19.37
CA GLY A 131 13.21 4.29 -20.75
C GLY A 131 12.34 3.12 -21.25
N GLN A 132 12.21 2.03 -20.47
CA GLN A 132 11.26 0.94 -20.75
C GLN A 132 10.15 0.83 -19.71
N GLY A 133 10.00 1.86 -18.88
CA GLY A 133 8.93 1.90 -17.87
C GLY A 133 9.20 1.04 -16.63
N GLU A 134 10.46 0.68 -16.39
CA GLU A 134 10.88 -0.01 -15.17
C GLU A 134 11.38 0.99 -14.12
N GLY A 135 11.13 0.66 -12.85
CA GLY A 135 11.58 1.48 -11.74
C GLY A 135 11.50 0.77 -10.41
N THR A 136 12.27 1.24 -9.45
CA THR A 136 12.23 0.79 -8.05
C THR A 136 12.35 1.98 -7.13
N ALA A 137 11.49 2.02 -6.10
CA ALA A 137 11.54 3.01 -5.04
C ALA A 137 11.42 2.33 -3.68
N THR A 138 12.09 2.90 -2.68
CA THR A 138 12.01 2.42 -1.28
C THR A 138 11.79 3.60 -0.35
N ALA A 139 10.89 3.43 0.60
CA ALA A 139 10.68 4.36 1.70
C ALA A 139 10.68 3.63 3.04
N ALA A 140 11.08 4.34 4.09
CA ALA A 140 11.10 3.82 5.45
C ALA A 140 10.56 4.86 6.43
N VAL A 141 9.76 4.37 7.40
CA VAL A 141 9.20 5.19 8.47
C VAL A 141 9.47 4.55 9.83
N ALA A 142 9.52 5.36 10.89
CA ALA A 142 9.77 4.94 12.27
C ALA A 142 8.48 4.58 13.01
N TRP A 143 7.55 3.92 12.32
CA TRP A 143 6.28 3.43 12.84
C TRP A 143 5.79 2.23 12.02
N GLN A 144 4.77 1.54 12.52
CA GLN A 144 4.08 0.47 11.80
C GLN A 144 2.61 0.85 11.64
N PRO A 145 2.02 0.63 10.46
CA PRO A 145 0.61 0.90 10.27
C PRO A 145 -0.24 0.14 11.28
N ARG A 146 -1.27 0.80 11.79
CA ARG A 146 -2.27 0.13 12.63
C ARG A 146 -2.93 -1.00 11.83
N PRO A 147 -3.21 -2.14 12.46
CA PRO A 147 -3.77 -3.31 11.76
C PRO A 147 -5.03 -2.97 10.95
N GLY A 148 -5.00 -3.27 9.66
CA GLY A 148 -6.12 -3.08 8.74
C GLY A 148 -6.37 -1.65 8.27
N GLU A 149 -5.58 -0.66 8.69
CA GLU A 149 -5.82 0.75 8.35
C GLU A 149 -5.05 1.23 7.11
N ALA A 150 -3.86 0.70 6.80
CA ALA A 150 -3.17 0.96 5.54
C ALA A 150 -3.58 -0.11 4.51
N ARG A 151 -4.56 0.20 3.66
CA ARG A 151 -5.24 -0.78 2.81
C ARG A 151 -4.78 -0.79 1.37
N SER A 152 -4.15 0.29 0.91
CA SER A 152 -3.65 0.39 -0.45
C SER A 152 -2.41 1.28 -0.55
N LEU A 153 -1.64 1.07 -1.62
CA LEU A 153 -0.63 2.00 -2.12
C LEU A 153 -1.18 2.63 -3.40
N VAL A 154 -1.23 3.96 -3.43
CA VAL A 154 -1.74 4.71 -4.59
C VAL A 154 -0.60 5.43 -5.27
N LEU A 155 -0.52 5.31 -6.61
CA LEU A 155 0.37 6.06 -7.46
C LEU A 155 -0.36 7.32 -7.94
N HIS A 156 0.35 8.44 -7.90
CA HIS A 156 -0.15 9.72 -8.37
C HIS A 156 0.63 10.19 -9.60
N ALA A 157 0.01 10.99 -10.46
CA ALA A 157 0.72 11.74 -11.47
C ALA A 157 1.64 12.77 -10.77
N GLY A 158 2.94 12.70 -11.01
CA GLY A 158 3.92 13.61 -10.41
C GLY A 158 3.91 14.97 -11.09
N THR A 159 4.39 15.02 -12.31
CA THR A 159 4.31 16.18 -13.19
C THR A 159 3.07 16.06 -14.06
N PRO A 160 2.46 17.19 -14.47
CA PRO A 160 1.38 17.14 -15.44
C PRO A 160 1.81 16.39 -16.71
N ALA A 161 1.05 15.36 -17.11
CA ALA A 161 1.33 14.53 -18.26
C ALA A 161 0.03 14.30 -19.03
N GLY A 162 -0.04 14.80 -20.26
CA GLY A 162 -1.25 14.67 -21.07
C GLY A 162 -2.48 15.24 -20.36
N PRO A 163 -3.55 14.46 -20.16
CA PRO A 163 -4.79 14.90 -19.52
C PRO A 163 -4.70 14.91 -17.97
N HIS A 164 -3.60 14.42 -17.38
CA HIS A 164 -3.49 14.25 -15.94
C HIS A 164 -2.86 15.47 -15.26
N ALA A 165 -3.52 15.94 -14.18
CA ALA A 165 -2.96 16.95 -13.32
C ALA A 165 -1.99 16.34 -12.29
N ALA A 166 -1.04 17.14 -11.80
CA ALA A 166 -0.19 16.71 -10.70
C ALA A 166 -1.04 16.32 -9.48
N GLY A 167 -0.76 15.13 -8.93
CA GLY A 167 -1.50 14.59 -7.79
C GLY A 167 -2.73 13.75 -8.13
N ASP A 168 -3.14 13.67 -9.40
CA ASP A 168 -4.19 12.73 -9.81
C ASP A 168 -3.82 11.30 -9.47
N ARG A 169 -4.78 10.51 -9.00
CA ARG A 169 -4.59 9.09 -8.71
C ARG A 169 -4.62 8.30 -10.01
N VAL A 170 -3.47 7.78 -10.42
CA VAL A 170 -3.32 7.07 -11.70
C VAL A 170 -3.33 5.55 -11.56
N ALA A 171 -3.01 5.04 -10.38
CA ALA A 171 -3.13 3.61 -10.08
C ALA A 171 -3.27 3.35 -8.58
N CYS A 172 -3.79 2.16 -8.25
CA CYS A 172 -3.96 1.71 -6.87
C CYS A 172 -3.62 0.22 -6.75
N VAL A 173 -2.83 -0.14 -5.74
CA VAL A 173 -2.49 -1.53 -5.43
C VAL A 173 -3.01 -1.88 -4.05
N LYS A 174 -3.84 -2.93 -3.94
CA LYS A 174 -4.32 -3.45 -2.66
C LYS A 174 -3.16 -4.04 -1.89
N LEU A 175 -2.98 -3.62 -0.66
CA LEU A 175 -2.07 -4.26 0.27
C LEU A 175 -2.81 -5.40 0.96
N GLY A 176 -2.10 -6.51 1.22
CA GLY A 176 -2.69 -7.67 1.89
C GLY A 176 -3.25 -7.32 3.28
N LYS A 177 -4.22 -8.16 3.75
CA LYS A 177 -4.80 -8.06 5.09
C LYS A 177 -3.78 -8.27 6.18
#